data_e3915c37a9cf4bec7e3c1cc8734b6f14
#
_entry.id   e3915c37a9cf4bec7e3c1cc8734b6f14
#
_cell.length_a   1.000
_cell.length_b   1.000
_cell.length_c   1.000
_cell.angle_alpha   90.00
_cell.angle_beta   90.00
_cell.angle_gamma   90.00
#
_symmetry.space_group_name_H-M   'P 1'
#
loop_
_entity.id
_entity.type
_entity.pdbx_description
1 polymer ?
#
loop_
_entity_poly.entity_id
_entity_poly.type
_entity_poly.pdbx_seq_one_letter_code
_entity_poly.pdbx_strand_id
1 'polypeptide(L)'
;MRNRRSIIWYHPDLKDQAKELRNNCTYSEKILWEKLKGKQMMGYDFHRQKPINYYIIDFFCHELMLAIEIDGSAHNSEKAKEKDRRRQEIFEEFGIRFLRFSEEEIRNNLDHVIEVIREWADEFENTGEMM
;
A
#
# COMPACT_ATOMS: atom_id res chain seq x y z
N MET A 1 -5.68 13.20 -20.92
CA MET A 1 -4.57 13.82 -20.33
C MET A 1 -4.33 13.36 -18.90
N ARG A 2 -3.13 13.05 -18.64
CA ARG A 2 -2.79 12.64 -17.32
C ARG A 2 -2.63 13.86 -16.43
N ASN A 3 -3.33 13.90 -15.41
CA ASN A 3 -3.33 15.03 -14.56
C ASN A 3 -2.32 14.91 -13.46
N ARG A 4 -1.97 16.03 -12.91
CA ARG A 4 -1.18 15.99 -11.72
C ARG A 4 -2.00 15.30 -10.63
N ARG A 5 -1.30 14.66 -9.74
CA ARG A 5 -1.94 13.93 -8.68
C ARG A 5 -2.57 14.87 -7.67
N SER A 6 -3.70 14.46 -7.14
CA SER A 6 -4.32 15.19 -6.05
C SER A 6 -3.52 14.97 -4.79
N ILE A 7 -3.49 16.00 -3.95
CA ILE A 7 -2.86 15.88 -2.65
C ILE A 7 -3.86 15.24 -1.71
N ILE A 8 -3.46 14.15 -1.10
CA ILE A 8 -4.31 13.45 -0.14
C ILE A 8 -3.89 13.89 1.26
N TRP A 9 -4.83 14.48 1.97
CA TRP A 9 -4.55 15.00 3.30
C TRP A 9 -4.20 13.91 4.30
N TYR A 10 -3.31 14.24 5.21
CA TYR A 10 -3.03 13.36 6.33
C TYR A 10 -2.75 14.20 7.57
N HIS A 11 -2.98 13.61 8.72
CA HIS A 11 -2.76 14.30 9.98
C HIS A 11 -1.27 14.56 10.18
N PRO A 12 -0.89 15.81 10.50
CA PRO A 12 0.55 16.16 10.58
C PRO A 12 1.34 15.33 11.58
N ASP A 13 0.70 14.88 12.65
CA ASP A 13 1.41 14.10 13.66
C ASP A 13 1.92 12.77 13.13
N LEU A 14 1.39 12.30 12.00
CA LEU A 14 1.80 11.02 11.46
C LEU A 14 3.16 11.07 10.77
N LYS A 15 3.64 12.26 10.46
CA LYS A 15 4.89 12.38 9.73
C LYS A 15 6.07 11.76 10.49
N ASP A 16 6.17 12.09 11.77
CA ASP A 16 7.27 11.56 12.57
C ASP A 16 7.10 10.08 12.82
N GLN A 17 5.86 9.64 13.03
CA GLN A 17 5.57 8.22 13.21
C GLN A 17 5.93 7.42 11.97
N ALA A 18 5.61 7.94 10.79
CA ALA A 18 5.95 7.27 9.55
C ALA A 18 7.47 7.13 9.40
N LYS A 19 8.19 8.19 9.76
CA LYS A 19 9.65 8.15 9.69
C LYS A 19 10.22 7.09 10.62
N GLU A 20 9.66 7.00 11.81
CA GLU A 20 10.12 6.00 12.76
C GLU A 20 9.85 4.60 12.25
N LEU A 21 8.69 4.38 11.64
CA LEU A 21 8.37 3.08 11.07
C LEU A 21 9.32 2.70 9.95
N ARG A 22 9.71 3.68 9.13
CA ARG A 22 10.66 3.39 8.05
C ARG A 22 12.03 3.02 8.62
N ASN A 23 12.42 3.63 9.72
CA ASN A 23 13.72 3.33 10.33
C ASN A 23 13.73 2.01 11.07
N ASN A 24 12.57 1.50 11.42
CA ASN A 24 12.43 0.25 12.19
C ASN A 24 11.53 -0.74 11.47
N CYS A 25 11.69 -0.88 10.17
CA CYS A 25 10.83 -1.74 9.40
C CYS A 25 11.10 -3.22 9.67
N THR A 26 10.08 -4.04 9.45
CA THR A 26 10.23 -5.48 9.60
C THR A 26 10.99 -6.05 8.42
N TYR A 27 11.40 -7.32 8.57
CA TYR A 27 12.10 -7.98 7.49
C TYR A 27 11.22 -8.09 6.23
N SER A 28 9.96 -8.43 6.42
CA SER A 28 9.04 -8.53 5.27
C SER A 28 8.89 -7.20 4.57
N GLU A 29 8.77 -6.12 5.33
CA GLU A 29 8.67 -4.79 4.74
C GLU A 29 9.93 -4.46 3.95
N LYS A 30 11.08 -4.85 4.50
CA LYS A 30 12.35 -4.53 3.86
C LYS A 30 12.50 -5.24 2.52
N ILE A 31 12.22 -6.53 2.47
CA ILE A 31 12.44 -7.27 1.23
C ILE A 31 11.44 -6.87 0.16
N LEU A 32 10.20 -6.55 0.56
CA LEU A 32 9.22 -6.07 -0.43
C LEU A 32 9.61 -4.69 -0.94
N TRP A 33 10.05 -3.81 -0.04
CA TRP A 33 10.46 -2.47 -0.44
C TRP A 33 11.60 -2.51 -1.44
N GLU A 34 12.55 -3.44 -1.27
CA GLU A 34 13.65 -3.56 -2.21
C GLU A 34 13.18 -3.86 -3.62
N LYS A 35 11.99 -4.45 -3.76
CA LYS A 35 11.44 -4.76 -5.08
C LYS A 35 10.56 -3.65 -5.63
N LEU A 36 10.10 -2.74 -4.78
CA LEU A 36 9.17 -1.70 -5.20
C LEU A 36 9.83 -0.34 -5.40
N LYS A 37 10.92 -0.08 -4.69
CA LYS A 37 11.52 1.23 -4.71
C LYS A 37 12.17 1.53 -6.05
N GLY A 38 12.44 2.82 -6.29
CA GLY A 38 13.20 3.23 -7.46
C GLY A 38 12.48 3.05 -8.78
N LYS A 39 11.15 2.99 -8.73
CA LYS A 39 10.31 2.86 -9.91
C LYS A 39 10.58 1.58 -10.70
N GLN A 40 11.14 0.57 -10.05
CA GLN A 40 11.46 -0.67 -10.77
C GLN A 40 10.23 -1.51 -11.06
N MET A 41 9.11 -1.24 -10.37
CA MET A 41 7.86 -1.94 -10.66
C MET A 41 7.16 -1.21 -11.78
N MET A 42 7.50 -1.57 -13.03
CA MET A 42 6.84 -1.04 -14.23
C MET A 42 6.89 0.49 -14.32
N GLY A 43 7.87 1.11 -13.66
CA GLY A 43 8.02 2.56 -13.73
C GLY A 43 7.16 3.32 -12.74
N TYR A 44 6.39 2.64 -11.91
CA TYR A 44 5.55 3.31 -10.95
C TYR A 44 6.32 3.69 -9.69
N ASP A 45 5.94 4.81 -9.11
CA ASP A 45 6.61 5.36 -7.94
C ASP A 45 5.89 4.93 -6.68
N PHE A 46 6.43 3.93 -5.99
CA PHE A 46 5.87 3.47 -4.73
C PHE A 46 6.54 4.17 -3.56
N HIS A 47 5.75 4.43 -2.54
CA HIS A 47 6.22 5.02 -1.29
C HIS A 47 5.92 4.05 -0.16
N ARG A 48 6.76 4.08 0.87
CA ARG A 48 6.52 3.21 2.03
C ARG A 48 6.12 4.05 3.22
N GLN A 49 5.32 3.44 4.09
CA GLN A 49 4.83 4.09 5.30
C GLN A 49 4.26 5.46 4.96
N LYS A 50 3.25 5.45 4.13
CA LYS A 50 2.65 6.68 3.60
C LYS A 50 1.49 7.11 4.48
N PRO A 51 1.56 8.30 5.09
CA PRO A 51 0.42 8.82 5.85
C PRO A 51 -0.70 9.25 4.91
N ILE A 52 -1.89 8.77 5.20
CA ILE A 52 -3.09 9.16 4.47
C ILE A 52 -4.21 9.28 5.49
N ASN A 53 -4.88 10.43 5.53
CA ASN A 53 -5.94 10.67 6.49
C ASN A 53 -5.37 10.52 7.91
N TYR A 54 -5.91 9.64 8.73
CA TYR A 54 -5.41 9.39 10.08
C TYR A 54 -4.60 8.09 10.16
N TYR A 55 -4.17 7.56 9.02
CA TYR A 55 -3.58 6.22 8.98
C TYR A 55 -2.25 6.26 8.26
N ILE A 56 -1.47 5.20 8.42
CA ILE A 56 -0.22 5.02 7.69
C ILE A 56 -0.33 3.72 6.91
N ILE A 57 -0.08 3.81 5.60
CA ILE A 57 -0.17 2.69 4.68
C ILE A 57 1.22 2.12 4.47
N ASP A 58 1.36 0.80 4.51
CA ASP A 58 2.68 0.18 4.37
C ASP A 58 3.36 0.58 3.06
N PHE A 59 2.66 0.41 1.95
CA PHE A 59 3.17 0.84 0.64
C PHE A 59 2.04 1.44 -0.16
N PHE A 60 2.33 2.53 -0.87
CA PHE A 60 1.29 3.22 -1.62
C PHE A 60 1.84 3.74 -2.93
N CYS A 61 1.08 3.56 -4.00
CA CYS A 61 1.38 4.13 -5.29
C CYS A 61 0.23 5.05 -5.69
N HIS A 62 0.51 6.34 -5.74
CA HIS A 62 -0.52 7.32 -6.04
C HIS A 62 -1.03 7.19 -7.49
N GLU A 63 -0.12 6.89 -8.40
CA GLU A 63 -0.50 6.77 -9.81
C GLU A 63 -1.50 5.65 -10.02
N LEU A 64 -1.37 4.57 -9.29
CA LEU A 64 -2.28 3.43 -9.39
C LEU A 64 -3.42 3.50 -8.38
N MET A 65 -3.33 4.42 -7.43
CA MET A 65 -4.24 4.48 -6.29
C MET A 65 -4.30 3.11 -5.63
N LEU A 66 -3.14 2.53 -5.43
CA LEU A 66 -3.00 1.18 -4.89
C LEU A 66 -2.26 1.20 -3.58
N ALA A 67 -2.86 0.59 -2.57
CA ALA A 67 -2.24 0.40 -1.28
C ALA A 67 -1.91 -1.07 -1.10
N ILE A 68 -0.71 -1.34 -0.61
CA ILE A 68 -0.29 -2.71 -0.34
C ILE A 68 0.00 -2.80 1.16
N GLU A 69 -0.59 -3.79 1.81
CA GLU A 69 -0.41 -3.97 3.23
C GLU A 69 0.03 -5.37 3.55
N ILE A 70 0.91 -5.47 4.55
CA ILE A 70 1.39 -6.75 5.03
C ILE A 70 0.68 -7.07 6.33
N ASP A 71 -0.04 -8.17 6.34
CA ASP A 71 -0.75 -8.60 7.53
C ASP A 71 0.19 -9.39 8.43
N GLY A 72 0.50 -8.79 9.57
CA GLY A 72 1.47 -9.39 10.47
C GLY A 72 0.89 -10.49 11.31
N SER A 73 -0.12 -10.17 12.09
CA SER A 73 -0.74 -11.17 12.93
C SER A 73 -2.23 -10.95 12.91
N ALA A 74 -2.95 -12.01 13.15
CA ALA A 74 -4.39 -11.96 13.09
C ALA A 74 -4.94 -11.28 14.33
N HIS A 75 -5.64 -10.20 14.14
CA HIS A 75 -6.46 -9.62 15.18
C HIS A 75 -7.87 -10.07 14.90
N ASN A 76 -8.31 -11.04 15.68
CA ASN A 76 -9.58 -11.68 15.39
C ASN A 76 -10.75 -11.15 16.20
N SER A 77 -10.53 -10.14 17.03
CA SER A 77 -11.61 -9.58 17.78
C SER A 77 -12.59 -8.85 16.86
N GLU A 78 -13.86 -8.86 17.23
CA GLU A 78 -14.86 -8.16 16.45
C GLU A 78 -14.58 -6.67 16.38
N LYS A 79 -14.04 -6.14 17.45
CA LYS A 79 -13.71 -4.72 17.51
C LYS A 79 -12.62 -4.36 16.51
N ALA A 80 -11.60 -5.21 16.42
CA ALA A 80 -10.51 -4.97 15.49
C ALA A 80 -10.98 -5.08 14.04
N LYS A 81 -11.87 -6.04 13.78
CA LYS A 81 -12.43 -6.21 12.44
C LYS A 81 -13.27 -5.01 12.04
N GLU A 82 -14.02 -4.47 13.00
CA GLU A 82 -14.85 -3.32 12.72
C GLU A 82 -14.02 -2.09 12.39
N LYS A 83 -12.94 -1.87 13.13
CA LYS A 83 -12.06 -0.75 12.85
C LYS A 83 -11.41 -0.88 11.49
N ASP A 84 -11.00 -2.09 11.14
CA ASP A 84 -10.37 -2.32 9.85
C ASP A 84 -11.35 -2.08 8.71
N ARG A 85 -12.60 -2.50 8.89
CA ARG A 85 -13.61 -2.28 7.87
C ARG A 85 -13.87 -0.80 7.64
N ARG A 86 -13.96 -0.02 8.72
CA ARG A 86 -14.17 1.41 8.60
C ARG A 86 -13.00 2.08 7.91
N ARG A 87 -11.80 1.66 8.25
CA ARG A 87 -10.61 2.20 7.65
C ARG A 87 -10.61 1.93 6.14
N GLN A 88 -10.95 0.73 5.76
CA GLN A 88 -11.00 0.38 4.35
C GLN A 88 -12.07 1.18 3.60
N GLU A 89 -13.22 1.38 4.23
CA GLU A 89 -14.28 2.16 3.60
C GLU A 89 -13.84 3.59 3.33
N ILE A 90 -13.10 4.17 4.27
CA ILE A 90 -12.60 5.52 4.09
C ILE A 90 -11.67 5.59 2.88
N PHE A 91 -10.76 4.63 2.76
CA PHE A 91 -9.84 4.63 1.65
C PHE A 91 -10.53 4.36 0.32
N GLU A 92 -11.54 3.51 0.33
CA GLU A 92 -12.28 3.24 -0.89
C GLU A 92 -13.00 4.48 -1.40
N GLU A 93 -13.43 5.34 -0.50
CA GLU A 93 -14.03 6.61 -0.91
C GLU A 93 -13.04 7.51 -1.63
N PHE A 94 -11.75 7.38 -1.33
CA PHE A 94 -10.73 8.10 -2.06
C PHE A 94 -10.36 7.40 -3.37
N GLY A 95 -10.96 6.26 -3.65
CA GLY A 95 -10.61 5.50 -4.84
C GLY A 95 -9.39 4.61 -4.67
N ILE A 96 -8.99 4.38 -3.44
CA ILE A 96 -7.80 3.55 -3.16
C ILE A 96 -8.21 2.09 -3.06
N ARG A 97 -7.49 1.23 -3.76
CA ARG A 97 -7.69 -0.21 -3.71
C ARG A 97 -6.58 -0.85 -2.91
N PHE A 98 -6.86 -2.00 -2.33
CA PHE A 98 -5.91 -2.69 -1.45
C PHE A 98 -5.52 -4.04 -2.00
N LEU A 99 -4.23 -4.33 -1.87
CA LEU A 99 -3.71 -5.69 -1.98
C LEU A 99 -3.09 -6.03 -0.63
N ARG A 100 -3.40 -7.20 -0.11
CA ARG A 100 -2.88 -7.61 1.20
C ARG A 100 -2.17 -8.93 1.07
N PHE A 101 -1.02 -9.02 1.71
CA PHE A 101 -0.21 -10.22 1.72
C PHE A 101 0.20 -10.54 3.14
N SER A 102 0.33 -11.83 3.45
CA SER A 102 0.83 -12.19 4.75
C SER A 102 2.35 -12.06 4.77
N GLU A 103 2.91 -11.97 5.98
CA GLU A 103 4.37 -11.96 6.10
C GLU A 103 4.98 -13.23 5.53
N GLU A 104 4.29 -14.34 5.73
CA GLU A 104 4.75 -15.62 5.23
C GLU A 104 4.83 -15.63 3.70
N GLU A 105 3.80 -15.11 3.06
CA GLU A 105 3.82 -15.02 1.60
C GLU A 105 4.99 -14.20 1.10
N ILE A 106 5.25 -13.10 1.74
CA ILE A 106 6.33 -12.23 1.30
C ILE A 106 7.68 -12.89 1.49
N ARG A 107 7.88 -13.53 2.64
CA ARG A 107 9.16 -14.15 2.92
C ARG A 107 9.41 -15.42 2.10
N ASN A 108 8.37 -16.18 1.85
CA ASN A 108 8.53 -17.48 1.21
C ASN A 108 8.15 -17.51 -0.26
N ASN A 109 7.43 -16.48 -0.73
CA ASN A 109 6.88 -16.50 -2.08
C ASN A 109 6.94 -15.12 -2.70
N LEU A 110 8.05 -14.45 -2.52
CA LEU A 110 8.19 -13.05 -2.95
C LEU A 110 7.95 -12.89 -4.45
N ASP A 111 8.45 -13.81 -5.25
CA ASP A 111 8.25 -13.71 -6.69
C ASP A 111 6.78 -13.72 -7.06
N HIS A 112 5.99 -14.53 -6.35
CA HIS A 112 4.56 -14.57 -6.59
C HIS A 112 3.89 -13.26 -6.17
N VAL A 113 4.32 -12.69 -5.04
CA VAL A 113 3.79 -11.41 -4.59
C VAL A 113 4.05 -10.33 -5.63
N ILE A 114 5.27 -10.28 -6.14
CA ILE A 114 5.63 -9.30 -7.16
C ILE A 114 4.79 -9.50 -8.42
N GLU A 115 4.56 -10.75 -8.79
CA GLU A 115 3.77 -11.04 -9.97
C GLU A 115 2.32 -10.58 -9.80
N VAL A 116 1.74 -10.78 -8.62
CA VAL A 116 0.38 -10.31 -8.35
C VAL A 116 0.30 -8.79 -8.47
N ILE A 117 1.30 -8.10 -7.94
CA ILE A 117 1.31 -6.63 -8.02
C ILE A 117 1.45 -6.19 -9.49
N ARG A 118 2.32 -6.86 -10.24
CA ARG A 118 2.51 -6.53 -11.63
C ARG A 118 1.25 -6.77 -12.44
N GLU A 119 0.56 -7.87 -12.18
CA GLU A 119 -0.69 -8.14 -12.89
C GLU A 119 -1.75 -7.12 -12.57
N TRP A 120 -1.79 -6.68 -11.31
CA TRP A 120 -2.75 -5.66 -10.93
C TRP A 120 -2.47 -4.34 -11.68
N ALA A 121 -1.21 -3.96 -11.75
CA ALA A 121 -0.83 -2.72 -12.43
C ALA A 121 -1.10 -2.82 -13.92
N ASP A 122 -0.83 -3.98 -14.50
CA ASP A 122 -1.07 -4.20 -15.91
C ASP A 122 -2.56 -4.09 -16.24
N GLU A 123 -3.39 -4.68 -15.40
CA GLU A 123 -4.83 -4.57 -15.57
C GLU A 123 -5.30 -3.15 -15.44
N PHE A 124 -4.73 -2.42 -14.50
CA PHE A 124 -5.09 -1.03 -14.31
C PHE A 124 -4.78 -0.22 -15.58
N GLU A 125 -3.63 -0.47 -16.19
CA GLU A 125 -3.26 0.25 -17.40
C GLU A 125 -4.21 -0.05 -18.54
N ASN A 126 -4.69 -1.28 -18.60
CA ASN A 126 -5.55 -1.68 -19.72
C ASN A 126 -6.98 -1.26 -19.55
N THR A 127 -7.46 -1.13 -18.32
CA THR A 127 -8.86 -0.82 -18.09
C THR A 127 -9.09 0.51 -17.41
N GLY A 128 -8.18 0.90 -16.53
CA GLY A 128 -8.35 2.11 -15.76
C GLY A 128 -8.38 3.36 -16.60
N GLU A 129 -7.64 3.34 -17.69
CA GLU A 129 -7.58 4.50 -18.55
C GLU A 129 -8.86 4.73 -19.33
N MET A 130 -9.67 3.70 -19.40
CA MET A 130 -10.92 3.80 -20.14
C MET A 130 -12.02 4.41 -19.31
N MET A 131 -11.77 4.62 -18.05
CA MET A 131 -12.76 5.18 -17.15
C MET A 131 -12.81 6.74 -17.24
#